data_3e674b703962235f9f31e03a7cea5dae
#
_entry.id   3e674b703962235f9f31e03a7cea5dae
#
_cell.length_a   1.000
_cell.length_b   1.000
_cell.length_c   1.000
_cell.angle_alpha   90.00
_cell.angle_beta   90.00
_cell.angle_gamma   90.00
#
_symmetry.space_group_name_H-M   'P 1'
#
loop_
_entity.id
_entity.type
_entity.pdbx_description
1 polymer ?
#
loop_
_entity_poly.entity_id
_entity_poly.type
_entity_poly.pdbx_seq_one_letter_code
_entity_poly.pdbx_strand_id
1 'polypeptide(L)'
;MKRKLLIVALLATASFSFAQNRSTLWNATTKKSSMVPLEARMQLPENNLFDLNLSSLRSNLQSAPARMANIKSNTILSIPNADGFLERYSVYENSTLDPALAARYPEIKSYIGIGIDNPSATAYFSVSPLGFKSMVLAPDKSAVFIEPISADLGTYTVYRKADKKQSLTPFECTVVDEIAPQIDGATLRPNADDAVLRTF
;
A
#
# COMPACT_ATOMS: atom_id res chain seq x y z
N MET A 1 14.78 -40.24 40.49
CA MET A 1 13.86 -39.12 40.33
C MET A 1 14.57 -37.82 39.88
N LYS A 2 15.68 -37.41 40.45
CA LYS A 2 16.40 -36.14 40.09
C LYS A 2 16.85 -36.06 38.62
N ARG A 3 17.24 -37.16 38.00
CA ARG A 3 17.70 -37.21 36.59
C ARG A 3 16.56 -36.99 35.57
N LYS A 4 15.35 -37.45 35.88
CA LYS A 4 14.16 -37.24 35.04
C LYS A 4 13.65 -35.78 35.13
N LEU A 5 13.80 -35.16 36.30
CA LEU A 5 13.43 -33.75 36.50
C LEU A 5 14.36 -32.80 35.75
N LEU A 6 15.65 -33.09 35.63
CA LEU A 6 16.64 -32.35 34.87
C LEU A 6 16.34 -32.38 33.36
N ILE A 7 15.91 -33.54 32.83
CA ILE A 7 15.57 -33.68 31.41
C ILE A 7 14.30 -32.89 31.06
N VAL A 8 13.30 -32.87 31.94
CA VAL A 8 12.08 -32.08 31.74
C VAL A 8 12.37 -30.57 31.80
N ALA A 9 13.25 -30.14 32.72
CA ALA A 9 13.68 -28.75 32.79
C ALA A 9 14.46 -28.29 31.53
N LEU A 10 15.33 -29.17 30.99
CA LEU A 10 16.07 -28.89 29.76
C LEU A 10 15.18 -28.80 28.51
N LEU A 11 14.14 -29.63 28.44
CA LEU A 11 13.13 -29.57 27.34
C LEU A 11 12.25 -28.32 27.43
N ALA A 12 11.93 -27.85 28.64
CA ALA A 12 11.14 -26.63 28.83
C ALA A 12 11.89 -25.36 28.40
N THR A 13 13.22 -25.31 28.58
CA THR A 13 14.04 -24.16 28.16
C THR A 13 14.22 -24.08 26.64
N ALA A 14 14.18 -25.20 25.92
CA ALA A 14 14.30 -25.23 24.47
C ALA A 14 13.07 -24.62 23.76
N SER A 15 11.90 -24.63 24.40
CA SER A 15 10.66 -24.10 23.82
C SER A 15 10.59 -22.58 23.78
N PHE A 16 11.40 -21.85 24.54
CA PHE A 16 11.39 -20.38 24.58
C PHE A 16 12.29 -19.72 23.53
N SER A 17 13.14 -20.49 22.84
CA SER A 17 14.12 -19.89 21.91
C SER A 17 13.58 -19.60 20.52
N PHE A 18 12.37 -20.04 20.16
CA PHE A 18 11.79 -19.80 18.82
C PHE A 18 10.93 -18.54 18.71
N ALA A 19 10.74 -17.78 19.78
CA ALA A 19 9.83 -16.64 19.81
C ALA A 19 10.47 -15.27 19.44
N GLN A 20 11.78 -15.18 19.18
CA GLN A 20 12.47 -13.89 19.19
C GLN A 20 13.08 -13.41 17.88
N ASN A 21 12.68 -13.91 16.72
CA ASN A 21 13.19 -13.34 15.47
C ASN A 21 12.07 -12.99 14.48
N ARG A 22 11.07 -12.23 14.93
CA ARG A 22 10.27 -11.42 14.02
C ARG A 22 10.97 -10.07 13.88
N SER A 23 11.84 -9.95 12.89
CA SER A 23 12.25 -8.63 12.44
C SER A 23 10.96 -7.89 12.04
N THR A 24 10.50 -7.01 12.90
CA THR A 24 9.35 -6.17 12.61
C THR A 24 9.76 -5.27 11.44
N LEU A 25 9.11 -5.45 10.29
CA LEU A 25 9.33 -4.59 9.12
C LEU A 25 9.04 -3.13 9.46
N TRP A 26 8.06 -2.93 10.35
CA TRP A 26 7.59 -1.64 10.79
C TRP A 26 7.93 -1.44 12.26
N ASN A 27 8.53 -0.29 12.57
CA ASN A 27 8.80 0.15 13.94
C ASN A 27 8.12 1.50 14.16
N ALA A 28 7.23 1.58 15.15
CA ALA A 28 6.64 2.87 15.52
C ALA A 28 7.75 3.83 15.98
N THR A 29 7.72 5.05 15.50
CA THR A 29 8.70 6.09 15.83
C THR A 29 8.02 7.39 16.20
N THR A 30 8.60 8.10 17.15
CA THR A 30 8.20 9.47 17.49
C THR A 30 9.22 10.49 16.98
N LYS A 31 10.34 10.00 16.43
CA LYS A 31 11.39 10.87 15.90
C LYS A 31 10.88 11.50 14.61
N LYS A 32 10.64 12.78 14.65
CA LYS A 32 10.65 13.58 13.43
C LYS A 32 12.06 13.43 12.85
N SER A 33 12.16 12.70 11.74
CA SER A 33 13.43 12.63 11.01
C SER A 33 13.91 14.05 10.78
N SER A 34 15.16 14.35 11.12
CA SER A 34 15.82 15.63 10.80
C SER A 34 16.04 15.80 9.28
N MET A 35 15.54 14.84 8.50
CA MET A 35 15.62 14.86 7.05
C MET A 35 14.55 15.78 6.47
N VAL A 36 14.96 16.58 5.53
CA VAL A 36 14.12 17.54 4.80
C VAL A 36 12.88 16.79 4.29
N PRO A 37 11.67 17.21 4.70
CA PRO A 37 10.45 16.60 4.17
C PRO A 37 10.39 16.84 2.66
N LEU A 38 9.88 15.88 1.91
CA LEU A 38 9.57 16.14 0.50
C LEU A 38 8.52 17.27 0.48
N GLU A 39 8.84 18.41 -0.13
CA GLU A 39 8.01 19.64 -0.08
C GLU A 39 6.53 19.38 -0.39
N ALA A 40 6.24 18.48 -1.35
CA ALA A 40 4.90 18.08 -1.72
C ALA A 40 4.13 17.34 -0.59
N ARG A 41 4.77 16.99 0.53
CA ARG A 41 4.21 16.18 1.61
C ARG A 41 4.22 16.84 2.98
N MET A 42 4.62 18.10 3.05
CA MET A 42 4.64 18.89 4.30
C MET A 42 3.26 19.03 4.95
N GLN A 43 2.18 18.75 4.22
CA GLN A 43 0.79 18.84 4.69
C GLN A 43 0.17 17.50 5.11
N LEU A 44 0.95 16.42 5.11
CA LEU A 44 0.45 15.12 5.56
C LEU A 44 0.34 15.09 7.09
N PRO A 45 -0.69 14.42 7.64
CA PRO A 45 -0.78 14.20 9.07
C PRO A 45 0.43 13.42 9.59
N GLU A 46 1.01 13.86 10.71
CA GLU A 46 2.17 13.21 11.34
C GLU A 46 1.80 12.49 12.65
N ASN A 47 0.56 12.05 12.78
CA ASN A 47 0.06 11.50 14.04
C ASN A 47 0.62 10.12 14.35
N ASN A 48 0.81 9.29 13.32
CA ASN A 48 1.33 7.93 13.43
C ASN A 48 2.50 7.75 12.47
N LEU A 49 3.71 7.75 13.01
CA LEU A 49 4.94 7.59 12.24
C LEU A 49 5.52 6.19 12.44
N PHE A 50 6.02 5.62 11.36
CA PHE A 50 6.67 4.32 11.36
C PHE A 50 7.94 4.36 10.51
N ASP A 51 8.99 3.72 11.02
CA ASP A 51 10.16 3.40 10.23
C ASP A 51 9.96 2.06 9.53
N LEU A 52 10.27 2.00 8.24
CA LEU A 52 10.15 0.82 7.39
C LEU A 52 11.51 0.35 6.90
N ASN A 53 11.82 -0.93 7.10
CA ASN A 53 12.92 -1.56 6.38
C ASN A 53 12.48 -1.96 4.97
N LEU A 54 12.68 -1.04 4.01
CA LEU A 54 12.22 -1.19 2.62
C LEU A 54 12.94 -2.36 1.90
N SER A 55 14.19 -2.65 2.22
CA SER A 55 14.93 -3.76 1.61
C SER A 55 14.37 -5.12 2.07
N SER A 56 14.11 -5.28 3.36
CA SER A 56 13.45 -6.47 3.91
C SER A 56 12.03 -6.64 3.37
N LEU A 57 11.28 -5.55 3.20
CA LEU A 57 9.97 -5.58 2.57
C LEU A 57 10.04 -6.13 1.14
N ARG A 58 10.96 -5.60 0.32
CA ARG A 58 11.16 -6.07 -1.07
C ARG A 58 11.50 -7.56 -1.12
N SER A 59 12.38 -8.03 -0.24
CA SER A 59 12.75 -9.45 -0.15
C SER A 59 11.55 -10.33 0.20
N ASN A 60 10.73 -9.92 1.16
CA ASN A 60 9.52 -10.67 1.54
C ASN A 60 8.49 -10.75 0.42
N LEU A 61 8.37 -9.69 -0.38
CA LEU A 61 7.40 -9.63 -1.48
C LEU A 61 7.80 -10.43 -2.71
N GLN A 62 9.07 -10.87 -2.83
CA GLN A 62 9.53 -11.72 -3.95
C GLN A 62 8.78 -13.05 -4.03
N SER A 63 8.27 -13.56 -2.90
CA SER A 63 7.52 -14.81 -2.83
C SER A 63 6.01 -14.66 -3.04
N ALA A 64 5.52 -13.43 -3.24
CA ALA A 64 4.11 -13.18 -3.46
C ALA A 64 3.68 -13.74 -4.83
N PRO A 65 2.68 -14.65 -4.87
CA PRO A 65 2.19 -15.18 -6.14
C PRO A 65 1.43 -14.10 -6.91
N ALA A 66 1.41 -14.21 -8.24
CA ALA A 66 0.56 -13.38 -9.06
C ALA A 66 -0.92 -13.62 -8.71
N ARG A 67 -1.71 -12.55 -8.61
CA ARG A 67 -3.13 -12.60 -8.28
C ARG A 67 -3.93 -13.52 -9.22
N MET A 68 -3.58 -13.53 -10.49
CA MET A 68 -4.25 -14.32 -11.53
C MET A 68 -3.81 -15.80 -11.57
N ALA A 69 -2.80 -16.19 -10.79
CA ALA A 69 -2.30 -17.57 -10.79
C ALA A 69 -3.26 -18.55 -10.08
N ASN A 70 -4.33 -18.08 -9.45
CA ASN A 70 -5.31 -18.87 -8.69
C ASN A 70 -4.66 -19.77 -7.62
N ILE A 71 -3.56 -19.32 -7.05
CA ILE A 71 -2.79 -20.00 -6.00
C ILE A 71 -2.99 -19.24 -4.70
N LYS A 72 -3.23 -19.95 -3.60
CA LYS A 72 -3.29 -19.32 -2.27
C LYS A 72 -1.91 -18.74 -1.91
N SER A 73 -1.88 -17.46 -1.54
CA SER A 73 -0.65 -16.83 -1.09
C SER A 73 -0.26 -17.27 0.32
N ASN A 74 0.99 -17.64 0.48
CA ASN A 74 1.64 -17.85 1.78
C ASN A 74 2.46 -16.63 2.22
N THR A 75 2.53 -15.60 1.38
CA THR A 75 3.21 -14.33 1.71
C THR A 75 2.30 -13.49 2.59
N ILE A 76 2.71 -13.32 3.85
CA ILE A 76 1.96 -12.52 4.82
C ILE A 76 2.76 -11.26 5.13
N LEU A 77 2.10 -10.10 4.98
CA LEU A 77 2.65 -8.79 5.31
C LEU A 77 1.84 -8.17 6.45
N SER A 78 2.54 -7.67 7.47
CA SER A 78 1.92 -6.82 8.48
C SER A 78 2.02 -5.36 8.03
N ILE A 79 0.90 -4.64 8.02
CA ILE A 79 0.78 -3.24 7.60
C ILE A 79 0.20 -2.45 8.79
N PRO A 80 0.77 -1.29 9.14
CA PRO A 80 0.25 -0.46 10.22
C PRO A 80 -1.10 0.16 9.82
N ASN A 81 -2.03 0.20 10.78
CA ASN A 81 -3.29 0.92 10.66
C ASN A 81 -3.20 2.32 11.27
N ALA A 82 -4.25 3.12 11.10
CA ALA A 82 -4.29 4.49 11.59
C ALA A 82 -4.41 4.61 13.13
N ASP A 83 -4.62 3.50 13.83
CA ASP A 83 -4.63 3.43 15.30
C ASP A 83 -3.26 3.01 15.87
N GLY A 84 -2.27 2.80 15.00
CA GLY A 84 -0.90 2.44 15.40
C GLY A 84 -0.66 0.94 15.57
N PHE A 85 -1.62 0.07 15.23
CA PHE A 85 -1.48 -1.38 15.31
C PHE A 85 -1.10 -1.99 13.97
N LEU A 86 -0.46 -3.14 14.00
CA LEU A 86 -0.12 -3.91 12.80
C LEU A 86 -1.23 -4.92 12.50
N GLU A 87 -1.79 -4.86 11.28
CA GLU A 87 -2.77 -5.80 10.75
C GLU A 87 -2.12 -6.67 9.67
N ARG A 88 -2.48 -7.96 9.64
CA ARG A 88 -1.89 -8.94 8.72
C ARG A 88 -2.71 -9.09 7.45
N TYR A 89 -2.00 -9.19 6.34
CA TYR A 89 -2.59 -9.35 5.00
C TYR A 89 -1.92 -10.50 4.26
N SER A 90 -2.73 -11.32 3.58
CA SER A 90 -2.26 -12.29 2.59
C SER A 90 -2.03 -11.56 1.26
N VAL A 91 -0.81 -11.56 0.75
CA VAL A 91 -0.37 -10.66 -0.32
C VAL A 91 -0.22 -11.38 -1.65
N TYR A 92 -0.66 -10.73 -2.71
CA TYR A 92 -0.53 -11.16 -4.10
C TYR A 92 0.10 -10.03 -4.93
N GLU A 93 0.97 -10.38 -5.87
CA GLU A 93 1.41 -9.43 -6.89
C GLU A 93 0.24 -9.14 -7.84
N ASN A 94 -0.07 -7.86 -8.03
CA ASN A 94 -1.16 -7.39 -8.88
C ASN A 94 -0.60 -6.37 -9.87
N SER A 95 0.13 -6.87 -10.90
CA SER A 95 0.73 -6.02 -11.91
C SER A 95 -0.34 -5.17 -12.61
N THR A 96 -0.15 -3.87 -12.58
CA THR A 96 -1.00 -2.88 -13.26
C THR A 96 -0.32 -2.30 -14.49
N LEU A 97 0.97 -2.62 -14.70
CA LEU A 97 1.74 -2.19 -15.85
C LEU A 97 1.56 -3.16 -17.01
N ASP A 98 1.57 -2.62 -18.24
CA ASP A 98 1.73 -3.42 -19.44
C ASP A 98 3.00 -4.28 -19.35
N PRO A 99 2.99 -5.54 -19.88
CA PRO A 99 4.14 -6.44 -19.75
C PRO A 99 5.46 -5.86 -20.28
N ALA A 100 5.44 -5.13 -21.38
CA ALA A 100 6.66 -4.51 -21.94
C ALA A 100 7.17 -3.39 -21.02
N LEU A 101 6.27 -2.64 -20.40
CA LEU A 101 6.63 -1.60 -19.44
C LEU A 101 7.11 -2.18 -18.11
N ALA A 102 6.48 -3.26 -17.63
CA ALA A 102 6.91 -3.97 -16.44
C ALA A 102 8.31 -4.57 -16.59
N ALA A 103 8.64 -5.10 -17.78
CA ALA A 103 9.99 -5.59 -18.08
C ALA A 103 11.03 -4.46 -18.10
N ARG A 104 10.64 -3.27 -18.51
CA ARG A 104 11.52 -2.08 -18.54
C ARG A 104 11.75 -1.46 -17.17
N TYR A 105 10.77 -1.59 -16.26
CA TYR A 105 10.80 -1.00 -14.92
C TYR A 105 10.47 -2.06 -13.86
N PRO A 106 11.33 -3.06 -13.68
CA PRO A 106 11.09 -4.20 -12.79
C PRO A 106 11.03 -3.81 -11.30
N GLU A 107 11.56 -2.64 -10.95
CA GLU A 107 11.54 -2.10 -9.60
C GLU A 107 10.18 -1.49 -9.20
N ILE A 108 9.27 -1.28 -10.19
CA ILE A 108 7.91 -0.77 -9.92
C ILE A 108 6.96 -1.96 -9.87
N LYS A 109 6.51 -2.30 -8.68
CA LYS A 109 5.59 -3.42 -8.46
C LYS A 109 4.38 -2.98 -7.65
N SER A 110 3.23 -3.55 -8.02
CA SER A 110 1.95 -3.33 -7.35
C SER A 110 1.43 -4.63 -6.77
N TYR A 111 0.77 -4.52 -5.63
CA TYR A 111 0.30 -5.65 -4.85
C TYR A 111 -1.11 -5.41 -4.32
N ILE A 112 -1.80 -6.49 -4.02
CA ILE A 112 -3.04 -6.50 -3.27
C ILE A 112 -2.88 -7.39 -2.03
N GLY A 113 -3.33 -6.91 -0.89
CA GLY A 113 -3.38 -7.64 0.36
C GLY A 113 -4.81 -7.87 0.80
N ILE A 114 -5.16 -9.12 1.08
CA ILE A 114 -6.46 -9.48 1.66
C ILE A 114 -6.27 -9.61 3.17
N GLY A 115 -7.09 -8.91 3.95
CA GLY A 115 -6.98 -8.90 5.39
C GLY A 115 -7.16 -10.29 6.00
N ILE A 116 -6.25 -10.66 6.91
CA ILE A 116 -6.33 -11.89 7.72
C ILE A 116 -7.04 -11.59 9.04
N ASP A 117 -6.65 -10.50 9.69
CA ASP A 117 -7.24 -10.07 10.97
C ASP A 117 -8.62 -9.41 10.75
N ASN A 118 -8.81 -8.75 9.61
CA ASN A 118 -10.10 -8.23 9.15
C ASN A 118 -10.34 -8.65 7.68
N PRO A 119 -11.10 -9.73 7.43
CA PRO A 119 -11.34 -10.25 6.07
C PRO A 119 -12.06 -9.27 5.13
N SER A 120 -12.72 -8.25 5.67
CA SER A 120 -13.37 -7.19 4.88
C SER A 120 -12.39 -6.11 4.43
N ALA A 121 -11.17 -6.07 4.98
CA ALA A 121 -10.16 -5.10 4.61
C ALA A 121 -9.35 -5.56 3.41
N THR A 122 -9.09 -4.62 2.50
CA THR A 122 -8.22 -4.85 1.34
C THR A 122 -7.18 -3.74 1.29
N ALA A 123 -5.91 -4.13 1.21
CA ALA A 123 -4.79 -3.23 1.05
C ALA A 123 -4.33 -3.23 -0.41
N TYR A 124 -4.29 -2.07 -1.04
CA TYR A 124 -3.65 -1.83 -2.32
C TYR A 124 -2.35 -1.09 -2.07
N PHE A 125 -1.24 -1.62 -2.54
CA PHE A 125 0.04 -0.96 -2.31
C PHE A 125 1.02 -1.18 -3.46
N SER A 126 1.99 -0.28 -3.53
CA SER A 126 3.08 -0.34 -4.50
C SER A 126 4.42 -0.15 -3.81
N VAL A 127 5.44 -0.74 -4.41
CA VAL A 127 6.85 -0.55 -4.07
C VAL A 127 7.57 -0.08 -5.33
N SER A 128 8.26 1.03 -5.22
CA SER A 128 8.96 1.66 -6.35
C SER A 128 10.23 2.35 -5.85
N PRO A 129 11.04 2.98 -6.73
CA PRO A 129 12.12 3.86 -6.30
C PRO A 129 11.67 5.04 -5.42
N LEU A 130 10.38 5.38 -5.44
CA LEU A 130 9.77 6.40 -4.58
C LEU A 130 9.27 5.85 -3.23
N GLY A 131 9.66 4.63 -2.87
CA GLY A 131 9.31 3.98 -1.62
C GLY A 131 8.04 3.14 -1.69
N PHE A 132 7.48 2.87 -0.52
CA PHE A 132 6.23 2.16 -0.32
C PHE A 132 5.07 3.16 -0.26
N LYS A 133 3.96 2.85 -0.92
CA LYS A 133 2.70 3.59 -0.80
C LYS A 133 1.56 2.61 -0.67
N SER A 134 0.63 2.88 0.22
CA SER A 134 -0.52 1.99 0.46
C SER A 134 -1.81 2.78 0.67
N MET A 135 -2.90 2.15 0.24
CA MET A 135 -4.26 2.53 0.57
C MET A 135 -4.99 1.28 1.09
N VAL A 136 -5.47 1.33 2.32
CA VAL A 136 -6.28 0.26 2.91
C VAL A 136 -7.73 0.68 2.93
N LEU A 137 -8.58 -0.16 2.38
CA LEU A 137 -10.04 0.02 2.33
C LEU A 137 -10.71 -1.04 3.20
N ALA A 138 -11.69 -0.60 4.00
CA ALA A 138 -12.59 -1.48 4.73
C ALA A 138 -13.99 -0.87 4.69
N PRO A 139 -15.06 -1.69 4.70
CA PRO A 139 -16.42 -1.19 4.77
C PRO A 139 -16.62 -0.31 6.02
N ASP A 140 -17.42 0.75 5.88
CA ASP A 140 -17.83 1.66 6.95
C ASP A 140 -16.67 2.35 7.71
N LYS A 141 -15.46 2.33 7.12
CA LYS A 141 -14.29 3.02 7.67
C LYS A 141 -13.67 3.97 6.64
N SER A 142 -13.09 5.06 7.14
CA SER A 142 -12.30 5.95 6.29
C SER A 142 -11.08 5.21 5.75
N ALA A 143 -10.78 5.40 4.47
CA ALA A 143 -9.57 4.84 3.87
C ALA A 143 -8.32 5.26 4.65
N VAL A 144 -7.40 4.33 4.85
CA VAL A 144 -6.12 4.57 5.51
C VAL A 144 -5.01 4.62 4.46
N PHE A 145 -4.19 5.64 4.53
CA PHE A 145 -3.06 5.84 3.64
C PHE A 145 -1.74 5.69 4.38
N ILE A 146 -0.74 5.16 3.68
CA ILE A 146 0.64 5.10 4.15
C ILE A 146 1.52 5.70 3.06
N GLU A 147 2.27 6.73 3.41
CA GLU A 147 3.14 7.44 2.48
C GLU A 147 4.48 7.78 3.15
N PRO A 148 5.60 7.75 2.39
CA PRO A 148 6.88 8.18 2.91
C PRO A 148 6.85 9.69 3.14
N ILE A 149 7.38 10.15 4.28
CA ILE A 149 7.53 11.56 4.60
C ILE A 149 8.98 12.02 4.58
N SER A 150 9.94 11.10 4.72
CA SER A 150 11.37 11.39 4.67
C SER A 150 11.94 11.18 3.27
N ALA A 151 12.94 11.98 2.90
CA ALA A 151 13.59 11.90 1.60
C ALA A 151 14.39 10.60 1.41
N ASP A 152 14.88 10.00 2.50
CA ASP A 152 15.58 8.71 2.52
C ASP A 152 14.64 7.50 2.41
N LEU A 153 13.31 7.73 2.36
CA LEU A 153 12.29 6.69 2.31
C LEU A 153 12.31 5.74 3.52
N GLY A 154 12.87 6.18 4.65
CA GLY A 154 12.94 5.41 5.89
C GLY A 154 11.70 5.57 6.76
N THR A 155 11.14 6.79 6.82
CA THR A 155 10.01 7.12 7.71
C THR A 155 8.73 7.37 6.91
N TYR A 156 7.63 6.82 7.41
CA TYR A 156 6.30 6.83 6.79
C TYR A 156 5.27 7.40 7.76
N THR A 157 4.28 8.09 7.22
CA THR A 157 3.08 8.48 7.96
C THR A 157 1.92 7.55 7.62
N VAL A 158 1.12 7.24 8.65
CA VAL A 158 -0.10 6.45 8.54
C VAL A 158 -1.26 7.32 9.01
N TYR A 159 -2.23 7.54 8.13
CA TYR A 159 -3.34 8.45 8.42
C TYR A 159 -4.64 8.02 7.74
N ARG A 160 -5.78 8.42 8.30
CA ARG A 160 -7.09 8.28 7.64
C ARG A 160 -7.29 9.42 6.66
N LYS A 161 -7.99 9.14 5.57
CA LYS A 161 -8.41 10.19 4.62
C LYS A 161 -9.11 11.35 5.33
N ALA A 162 -9.92 11.05 6.34
CA ALA A 162 -10.64 12.04 7.13
C ALA A 162 -9.73 12.97 7.96
N ASP A 163 -8.51 12.50 8.32
CA ASP A 163 -7.57 13.29 9.13
C ASP A 163 -6.75 14.28 8.28
N LYS A 164 -6.78 14.11 6.95
CA LYS A 164 -6.09 15.03 6.05
C LYS A 164 -6.83 16.35 5.99
N LYS A 165 -6.17 17.43 6.39
CA LYS A 165 -6.71 18.78 6.23
C LYS A 165 -6.99 19.03 4.75
N GLN A 166 -8.21 19.43 4.43
CA GLN A 166 -8.52 19.88 3.08
C GLN A 166 -7.65 21.11 2.78
N SER A 167 -7.00 21.13 1.62
CA SER A 167 -6.38 22.34 1.13
C SER A 167 -7.48 23.39 0.98
N LEU A 168 -7.32 24.53 1.65
CA LEU A 168 -8.24 25.66 1.54
C LEU A 168 -8.14 26.38 0.19
N THR A 169 -7.14 26.03 -0.62
CA THR A 169 -7.05 26.53 -2.00
C THR A 169 -8.04 25.77 -2.85
N PRO A 170 -9.07 26.44 -3.41
CA PRO A 170 -9.96 25.79 -4.36
C PRO A 170 -9.12 25.28 -5.55
N PHE A 171 -9.43 24.05 -5.97
CA PHE A 171 -8.83 23.52 -7.19
C PHE A 171 -9.41 24.34 -8.37
N GLU A 172 -8.58 25.21 -8.93
CA GLU A 172 -8.89 25.87 -10.19
C GLU A 172 -8.38 24.98 -11.32
N CYS A 173 -9.30 24.49 -12.13
CA CYS A 173 -8.95 23.81 -13.37
C CYS A 173 -8.44 24.88 -14.35
N THR A 174 -7.12 24.90 -14.56
CA THR A 174 -6.48 25.83 -15.51
C THR A 174 -6.58 25.36 -16.97
N VAL A 175 -7.31 24.26 -17.23
CA VAL A 175 -7.66 23.89 -18.60
C VAL A 175 -8.74 24.86 -19.05
N VAL A 176 -8.32 25.91 -19.72
CA VAL A 176 -9.24 26.83 -20.38
C VAL A 176 -9.69 26.13 -21.65
N ASP A 177 -11.01 25.99 -21.83
CA ASP A 177 -11.63 25.48 -23.06
C ASP A 177 -11.46 26.50 -24.22
N GLU A 178 -10.24 26.97 -24.45
CA GLU A 178 -9.96 27.90 -25.53
C GLU A 178 -9.95 27.26 -26.92
N ILE A 179 -10.11 25.92 -27.00
CA ILE A 179 -10.13 25.21 -28.29
C ILE A 179 -11.25 24.15 -28.28
N ALA A 180 -12.44 24.54 -27.95
CA ALA A 180 -13.56 23.89 -28.58
C ALA A 180 -13.74 24.59 -29.93
N PRO A 181 -13.38 23.98 -31.09
CA PRO A 181 -13.86 24.50 -32.37
C PRO A 181 -15.39 24.51 -32.22
N GLN A 182 -16.00 25.66 -32.48
CA GLN A 182 -17.45 25.73 -32.64
C GLN A 182 -17.77 24.74 -33.77
N ILE A 183 -18.14 23.53 -33.39
CA ILE A 183 -18.68 22.57 -34.34
C ILE A 183 -20.07 23.12 -34.66
N ASP A 184 -20.15 23.82 -35.79
CA ASP A 184 -21.42 24.27 -36.35
C ASP A 184 -22.31 23.03 -36.42
N GLY A 185 -23.43 23.04 -35.70
CA GLY A 185 -24.36 21.91 -35.60
C GLY A 185 -24.92 21.40 -36.95
N ALA A 186 -24.63 22.14 -38.03
CA ALA A 186 -24.98 21.76 -39.40
C ALA A 186 -24.09 20.65 -40.02
N THR A 187 -22.95 20.29 -39.38
CA THR A 187 -22.03 19.28 -39.95
C THR A 187 -22.06 17.93 -39.24
N LEU A 188 -22.81 17.78 -38.17
CA LEU A 188 -23.05 16.48 -37.55
C LEU A 188 -24.08 15.69 -38.37
N ARG A 189 -23.62 15.07 -39.45
CA ARG A 189 -24.40 13.99 -40.07
C ARG A 189 -24.38 12.82 -39.07
N PRO A 190 -25.58 12.28 -38.67
CA PRO A 190 -25.61 11.08 -37.87
C PRO A 190 -24.86 10.00 -38.63
N ASN A 191 -23.84 9.46 -38.00
CA ASN A 191 -23.05 8.34 -38.56
C ASN A 191 -24.03 7.18 -38.75
N ALA A 192 -24.06 6.54 -39.90
CA ALA A 192 -24.97 5.42 -40.19
C ALA A 192 -24.80 4.24 -39.24
N ASP A 193 -23.71 4.20 -38.46
CA ASP A 193 -23.43 3.17 -37.45
C ASP A 193 -24.21 3.34 -36.13
N ASP A 194 -24.81 4.51 -35.87
CA ASP A 194 -25.64 4.71 -34.67
C ASP A 194 -26.96 3.93 -34.70
N ALA A 195 -27.36 3.41 -35.85
CA ALA A 195 -28.58 2.61 -36.00
C ALA A 195 -28.41 1.16 -35.48
N VAL A 196 -27.15 0.65 -35.34
CA VAL A 196 -26.86 -0.74 -34.96
C VAL A 196 -26.82 -0.91 -33.42
N LEU A 197 -26.62 0.15 -32.65
CA LEU A 197 -26.49 0.09 -31.19
C LEU A 197 -27.82 0.17 -30.41
N ARG A 198 -28.98 0.27 -31.13
CA ARG A 198 -30.31 0.38 -30.48
C ARG A 198 -31.14 -0.90 -30.45
N THR A 199 -30.55 -2.05 -30.78
CA THR A 199 -31.28 -3.34 -30.82
C THR A 199 -30.67 -4.42 -29.93
N PHE A 200 -30.25 -4.07 -28.70
CA PHE A 200 -30.01 -5.05 -27.63
C PHE A 200 -30.59 -4.56 -26.33
#